data_7bfe47b94f4cf836a1d9a1b4a8ea6887
#
_entry.id   7bfe47b94f4cf836a1d9a1b4a8ea6887
#
_cell.length_a   1.000
_cell.length_b   1.000
_cell.length_c   1.000
_cell.angle_alpha   90.00
_cell.angle_beta   90.00
_cell.angle_gamma   90.00
#
_symmetry.space_group_name_H-M   'P 1'
#
loop_
_entity.id
_entity.type
_entity.pdbx_description
1 polymer ?
#
loop_
_entity_poly.entity_id
_entity_poly.type
_entity_poly.pdbx_seq_one_letter_code
_entity_poly.pdbx_strand_id
1 'polypeptide(L)'
;MNYDKVQELLNKQAEVRARIKLIPFDGSIEIKTISGEKYLYARKREGGKNRSTYIDVYSDERYEMLLRQAQELRALKKELRKIEKELASEGYTEAELSPRVLLNIDFARANVKSLIYDQAVLEGISTTFPQTDAILENGMVNGVRAQDVQKILNLKHAWEFILDKDVLQSDSNYYILSHVAKMVNEGFYTNGGSVRSVPVTIGGTSYAPPLPIEIDVKDRIIEILQSSDEAIDKAIKLCLYCMKTQIFIDGNKRAAIIFANHFLTQNGEGLLVVPESKVEEFKPLLVRYYEGNDEERIFSFLKEECWRRF
;
A
#
# COMPACT_ATOMS: atom_id res chain seq x y z
N MET A 1 19.88 21.90 2.85
CA MET A 1 18.97 20.75 2.78
C MET A 1 19.59 19.67 1.88
N ASN A 2 19.77 18.47 2.38
CA ASN A 2 20.21 17.32 1.56
C ASN A 2 18.94 16.59 1.07
N TYR A 3 18.58 16.78 -0.21
CA TYR A 3 17.32 16.28 -0.77
C TYR A 3 17.21 14.75 -0.72
N ASP A 4 18.28 14.01 -0.99
CA ASP A 4 18.27 12.54 -0.95
C ASP A 4 18.02 12.03 0.47
N LYS A 5 18.65 12.66 1.46
CA LYS A 5 18.45 12.32 2.87
C LYS A 5 17.05 12.67 3.36
N VAL A 6 16.51 13.82 2.94
CA VAL A 6 15.13 14.22 3.26
C VAL A 6 14.13 13.21 2.67
N GLN A 7 14.31 12.81 1.41
CA GLN A 7 13.45 11.82 0.75
C GLN A 7 13.50 10.46 1.48
N GLU A 8 14.68 10.00 1.88
CA GLU A 8 14.83 8.76 2.66
C GLU A 8 14.10 8.85 4.01
N LEU A 9 14.25 9.98 4.71
CA LEU A 9 13.57 10.22 5.99
C LEU A 9 12.05 10.28 5.84
N LEU A 10 11.52 10.91 4.78
CA LEU A 10 10.08 10.98 4.51
C LEU A 10 9.49 9.60 4.20
N ASN A 11 10.16 8.81 3.37
CA ASN A 11 9.72 7.44 3.09
C ASN A 11 9.68 6.59 4.39
N LYS A 12 10.73 6.72 5.21
CA LYS A 12 10.80 6.02 6.50
C LYS A 12 9.73 6.50 7.48
N GLN A 13 9.46 7.80 7.52
CA GLN A 13 8.41 8.40 8.35
C GLN A 13 7.03 7.83 7.97
N ALA A 14 6.73 7.80 6.67
CA ALA A 14 5.47 7.27 6.18
C ALA A 14 5.31 5.77 6.45
N GLU A 15 6.38 4.97 6.28
CA GLU A 15 6.38 3.55 6.66
C GLU A 15 6.07 3.35 8.14
N VAL A 16 6.74 4.11 9.02
CA VAL A 16 6.50 4.05 10.47
C VAL A 16 5.08 4.48 10.82
N ARG A 17 4.56 5.55 10.20
CA ARG A 17 3.17 6.00 10.39
C ARG A 17 2.16 4.95 9.92
N ALA A 18 2.39 4.32 8.77
CA ALA A 18 1.55 3.24 8.27
C ALA A 18 1.53 2.05 9.24
N ARG A 19 2.68 1.62 9.76
CA ARG A 19 2.77 0.55 10.77
C ARG A 19 2.03 0.90 12.06
N ILE A 20 2.13 2.14 12.54
CA ILE A 20 1.38 2.61 13.72
C ILE A 20 -0.14 2.47 13.49
N LYS A 21 -0.64 2.81 12.29
CA LYS A 21 -2.06 2.69 11.96
C LYS A 21 -2.57 1.24 11.89
N LEU A 22 -1.68 0.26 11.66
CA LEU A 22 -2.05 -1.15 11.69
C LEU A 22 -2.36 -1.65 13.11
N ILE A 23 -1.89 -0.96 14.17
CA ILE A 23 -2.15 -1.34 15.56
C ILE A 23 -3.50 -0.74 15.99
N PRO A 24 -4.52 -1.55 16.33
CA PRO A 24 -5.90 -1.11 16.48
C PRO A 24 -6.18 -0.35 17.79
N PHE A 25 -5.16 -0.07 18.60
CA PHE A 25 -5.31 0.64 19.87
C PHE A 25 -4.14 1.59 20.12
N ASP A 26 -4.34 2.53 21.04
CA ASP A 26 -3.28 3.42 21.54
C ASP A 26 -3.20 3.36 23.07
N GLY A 27 -1.97 3.30 23.59
CA GLY A 27 -1.71 3.30 25.02
C GLY A 27 -1.13 1.98 25.56
N SER A 28 -1.45 1.69 26.81
CA SER A 28 -1.02 0.46 27.54
C SER A 28 -2.19 -0.50 27.72
N ILE A 29 -1.92 -1.79 27.72
CA ILE A 29 -2.93 -2.81 27.98
C ILE A 29 -3.15 -2.94 29.48
N GLU A 30 -4.41 -2.94 29.92
CA GLU A 30 -4.83 -3.21 31.29
C GLU A 30 -5.92 -4.31 31.32
N ILE A 31 -5.93 -5.08 32.41
CA ILE A 31 -6.98 -6.09 32.66
C ILE A 31 -7.97 -5.50 33.65
N LYS A 32 -9.26 -5.57 33.33
CA LYS A 32 -10.35 -5.22 34.27
C LYS A 32 -11.21 -6.45 34.55
N THR A 33 -11.56 -6.62 35.83
CA THR A 33 -12.52 -7.65 36.24
C THR A 33 -13.88 -7.00 36.46
N ILE A 34 -14.89 -7.46 35.73
CA ILE A 34 -16.28 -6.98 35.82
C ILE A 34 -17.18 -8.19 35.99
N SER A 35 -17.93 -8.24 37.08
CA SER A 35 -18.84 -9.36 37.43
C SER A 35 -18.16 -10.76 37.42
N GLY A 36 -16.88 -10.82 37.83
CA GLY A 36 -16.11 -12.07 37.89
C GLY A 36 -15.37 -12.44 36.58
N GLU A 37 -15.70 -11.82 35.47
CA GLU A 37 -15.07 -12.01 34.17
C GLU A 37 -13.96 -11.01 33.92
N LYS A 38 -12.88 -11.43 33.22
CA LYS A 38 -11.75 -10.56 32.89
C LYS A 38 -11.87 -10.04 31.47
N TYR A 39 -11.55 -8.77 31.29
CA TYR A 39 -11.60 -8.06 30.02
C TYR A 39 -10.31 -7.27 29.78
N LEU A 40 -9.94 -7.11 28.49
CA LEU A 40 -8.77 -6.37 28.04
C LEU A 40 -9.17 -4.97 27.59
N TYR A 41 -8.44 -3.96 28.08
CA TYR A 41 -8.65 -2.55 27.77
C TYR A 41 -7.34 -1.91 27.34
N ALA A 42 -7.43 -0.97 26.37
CA ALA A 42 -6.36 -0.02 26.11
C ALA A 42 -6.54 1.21 27.00
N ARG A 43 -5.50 1.56 27.76
CA ARG A 43 -5.47 2.74 28.62
C ARG A 43 -4.56 3.80 28.02
N LYS A 44 -5.12 4.97 27.74
CA LYS A 44 -4.42 6.16 27.22
C LYS A 44 -4.67 7.36 28.15
N ARG A 45 -3.67 8.24 28.28
CA ARG A 45 -3.85 9.54 28.92
C ARG A 45 -4.14 10.60 27.89
N GLU A 46 -5.31 11.21 27.97
CA GLU A 46 -5.79 12.20 27.01
C GLU A 46 -6.40 13.39 27.77
N GLY A 47 -5.94 14.60 27.47
CA GLY A 47 -6.40 15.81 28.16
C GLY A 47 -6.19 15.79 29.68
N GLY A 48 -5.11 15.13 30.18
CA GLY A 48 -4.83 14.98 31.61
C GLY A 48 -5.62 13.88 32.32
N LYS A 49 -6.60 13.26 31.66
CA LYS A 49 -7.43 12.15 32.21
C LYS A 49 -7.03 10.82 31.58
N ASN A 50 -7.13 9.74 32.36
CA ASN A 50 -6.97 8.39 31.84
C ASN A 50 -8.30 7.94 31.20
N ARG A 51 -8.24 7.56 29.94
CA ARG A 51 -9.33 6.87 29.23
C ARG A 51 -8.98 5.42 29.03
N SER A 52 -9.94 4.52 29.23
CA SER A 52 -9.81 3.09 28.97
C SER A 52 -10.84 2.69 27.93
N THR A 53 -10.40 2.10 26.83
CA THR A 53 -11.26 1.61 25.74
C THR A 53 -11.24 0.10 25.75
N TYR A 54 -12.40 -0.55 25.71
CA TYR A 54 -12.54 -1.99 25.63
C TYR A 54 -11.92 -2.51 24.32
N ILE A 55 -11.20 -3.63 24.41
CA ILE A 55 -10.61 -4.32 23.26
C ILE A 55 -11.27 -5.70 23.08
N ASP A 56 -11.20 -6.56 24.11
CA ASP A 56 -11.63 -7.94 23.98
C ASP A 56 -11.86 -8.62 25.34
N VAL A 57 -12.39 -9.83 25.32
CA VAL A 57 -12.40 -10.74 26.48
C VAL A 57 -11.00 -11.24 26.73
N TYR A 58 -10.64 -11.41 28.00
CA TYR A 58 -9.32 -11.90 28.39
C TYR A 58 -9.10 -13.37 27.99
N SER A 59 -7.98 -13.61 27.32
CA SER A 59 -7.29 -14.91 27.29
C SER A 59 -5.79 -14.66 27.39
N ASP A 60 -5.02 -15.63 27.85
CA ASP A 60 -3.56 -15.50 27.99
C ASP A 60 -2.91 -15.21 26.63
N GLU A 61 -3.31 -15.93 25.59
CA GLU A 61 -2.83 -15.76 24.22
C GLU A 61 -3.12 -14.34 23.68
N ARG A 62 -4.36 -13.87 23.86
CA ARG A 62 -4.79 -12.53 23.42
C ARG A 62 -4.05 -11.43 24.16
N TYR A 63 -3.87 -11.61 25.47
CA TYR A 63 -3.14 -10.66 26.30
C TYR A 63 -1.67 -10.54 25.88
N GLU A 64 -0.98 -11.67 25.68
CA GLU A 64 0.42 -11.67 25.21
C GLU A 64 0.57 -11.01 23.83
N MET A 65 -0.34 -11.28 22.90
CA MET A 65 -0.34 -10.67 21.58
C MET A 65 -0.47 -9.14 21.71
N LEU A 66 -1.43 -8.64 22.48
CA LEU A 66 -1.65 -7.21 22.68
C LEU A 66 -0.47 -6.55 23.41
N LEU A 67 0.21 -7.25 24.31
CA LEU A 67 1.43 -6.73 24.95
C LEU A 67 2.56 -6.53 23.92
N ARG A 68 2.76 -7.49 23.00
CA ARG A 68 3.75 -7.35 21.90
C ARG A 68 3.41 -6.16 21.01
N GLN A 69 2.16 -6.03 20.61
CA GLN A 69 1.71 -4.88 19.83
C GLN A 69 1.90 -3.54 20.56
N ALA A 70 1.66 -3.49 21.88
CA ALA A 70 1.90 -2.30 22.68
C ALA A 70 3.40 -1.94 22.79
N GLN A 71 4.29 -2.94 22.84
CA GLN A 71 5.73 -2.73 22.79
C GLN A 71 6.18 -2.21 21.42
N GLU A 72 5.69 -2.80 20.35
CA GLU A 72 5.93 -2.36 18.97
C GLU A 72 5.46 -0.91 18.76
N LEU A 73 4.24 -0.58 19.20
CA LEU A 73 3.72 0.78 19.12
C LEU A 73 4.61 1.81 19.82
N ARG A 74 5.17 1.46 20.99
CA ARG A 74 6.09 2.35 21.71
C ARG A 74 7.40 2.54 20.95
N ALA A 75 7.95 1.47 20.35
CA ALA A 75 9.17 1.52 19.55
C ALA A 75 8.96 2.39 18.30
N LEU A 76 7.87 2.17 17.56
CA LEU A 76 7.50 2.95 16.38
C LEU A 76 7.30 4.44 16.69
N LYS A 77 6.61 4.78 17.79
CA LYS A 77 6.44 6.18 18.22
C LYS A 77 7.78 6.84 18.61
N LYS A 78 8.70 6.10 19.18
CA LYS A 78 10.05 6.61 19.50
C LYS A 78 10.85 6.86 18.20
N GLU A 79 10.76 5.95 17.26
CA GLU A 79 11.40 6.07 15.94
C GLU A 79 10.84 7.26 15.17
N LEU A 80 9.51 7.42 15.12
CA LEU A 80 8.84 8.54 14.47
C LEU A 80 9.38 9.89 14.99
N ARG A 81 9.45 10.06 16.31
CA ARG A 81 9.99 11.29 16.92
C ARG A 81 11.45 11.57 16.55
N LYS A 82 12.25 10.51 16.35
CA LYS A 82 13.64 10.65 15.91
C LYS A 82 13.70 11.18 14.47
N ILE A 83 12.90 10.58 13.59
CA ILE A 83 12.80 10.98 12.17
C ILE A 83 12.33 12.44 12.06
N GLU A 84 11.28 12.83 12.79
CA GLU A 84 10.75 14.21 12.80
C GLU A 84 11.83 15.23 13.24
N LYS A 85 12.66 14.88 14.22
CA LYS A 85 13.79 15.74 14.63
C LYS A 85 14.86 15.86 13.54
N GLU A 86 15.17 14.76 12.86
CA GLU A 86 16.14 14.75 11.76
C GLU A 86 15.62 15.57 10.58
N LEU A 87 14.35 15.43 10.19
CA LEU A 87 13.72 16.27 9.16
C LEU A 87 13.77 17.75 9.51
N ALA A 88 13.42 18.12 10.73
CA ALA A 88 13.49 19.50 11.19
C ALA A 88 14.94 20.04 11.14
N SER A 89 15.95 19.22 11.47
CA SER A 89 17.36 19.61 11.40
C SER A 89 17.86 19.84 9.97
N GLU A 90 17.24 19.17 8.98
CA GLU A 90 17.51 19.39 7.55
C GLU A 90 16.76 20.62 6.98
N GLY A 91 15.94 21.28 7.79
CA GLY A 91 15.15 22.44 7.38
C GLY A 91 13.90 22.07 6.57
N TYR A 92 13.42 20.82 6.70
CA TYR A 92 12.16 20.40 6.08
C TYR A 92 10.96 21.02 6.79
N THR A 93 10.06 21.60 6.02
CA THR A 93 8.75 22.10 6.47
C THR A 93 7.67 21.46 5.62
N GLU A 94 6.66 20.88 6.26
CA GLU A 94 5.53 20.27 5.57
C GLU A 94 4.79 21.31 4.71
N ALA A 95 4.65 21.05 3.41
CA ALA A 95 3.87 21.89 2.51
C ALA A 95 2.37 21.56 2.64
N GLU A 96 1.52 22.53 2.39
CA GLU A 96 0.08 22.28 2.33
C GLU A 96 -0.29 21.61 1.00
N LEU A 97 -0.99 20.46 1.10
CA LEU A 97 -1.57 19.79 -0.06
C LEU A 97 -2.78 20.58 -0.58
N SER A 98 -2.97 20.60 -1.89
CA SER A 98 -4.12 21.26 -2.49
C SER A 98 -5.45 20.62 -2.01
N PRO A 99 -6.56 21.39 -1.95
CA PRO A 99 -7.87 20.85 -1.57
C PRO A 99 -8.29 19.65 -2.41
N ARG A 100 -7.92 19.61 -3.70
CA ARG A 100 -8.24 18.51 -4.61
C ARG A 100 -7.48 17.23 -4.23
N VAL A 101 -6.22 17.34 -3.84
CA VAL A 101 -5.41 16.22 -3.34
C VAL A 101 -5.96 15.71 -2.02
N LEU A 102 -6.32 16.61 -1.08
CA LEU A 102 -6.94 16.23 0.19
C LEU A 102 -8.25 15.48 -0.01
N LEU A 103 -9.11 15.95 -0.93
CA LEU A 103 -10.34 15.26 -1.29
C LEU A 103 -10.08 13.87 -1.88
N ASN A 104 -9.05 13.74 -2.72
CA ASN A 104 -8.64 12.43 -3.27
C ASN A 104 -8.15 11.46 -2.18
N ILE A 105 -7.41 11.95 -1.20
CA ILE A 105 -6.98 11.15 -0.04
C ILE A 105 -8.20 10.64 0.73
N ASP A 106 -9.17 11.51 1.01
CA ASP A 106 -10.38 11.13 1.73
C ASP A 106 -11.22 10.13 0.93
N PHE A 107 -11.33 10.34 -0.39
CA PHE A 107 -11.98 9.39 -1.30
C PHE A 107 -11.28 8.02 -1.30
N ALA A 108 -9.95 7.98 -1.38
CA ALA A 108 -9.18 6.75 -1.31
C ALA A 108 -9.36 6.04 0.04
N ARG A 109 -9.28 6.76 1.16
CA ARG A 109 -9.47 6.21 2.50
C ARG A 109 -10.86 5.64 2.73
N ALA A 110 -11.89 6.32 2.22
CA ALA A 110 -13.27 5.82 2.30
C ALA A 110 -13.47 4.51 1.52
N ASN A 111 -12.66 4.25 0.49
CA ASN A 111 -12.77 3.10 -0.37
C ASN A 111 -11.66 2.05 -0.17
N VAL A 112 -10.68 2.27 0.71
CA VAL A 112 -9.46 1.45 0.82
C VAL A 112 -9.74 -0.06 1.00
N LYS A 113 -10.77 -0.43 1.74
CA LYS A 113 -11.15 -1.83 1.95
C LYS A 113 -11.58 -2.51 0.64
N SER A 114 -12.39 -1.83 -0.18
CA SER A 114 -12.80 -2.36 -1.49
C SER A 114 -11.64 -2.39 -2.48
N LEU A 115 -10.76 -1.39 -2.44
CA LEU A 115 -9.57 -1.34 -3.29
C LEU A 115 -8.62 -2.51 -3.01
N ILE A 116 -8.41 -2.83 -1.74
CA ILE A 116 -7.59 -3.98 -1.31
C ILE A 116 -8.25 -5.30 -1.71
N TYR A 117 -9.58 -5.43 -1.53
CA TYR A 117 -10.32 -6.60 -1.97
C TYR A 117 -10.20 -6.83 -3.48
N ASP A 118 -10.47 -5.80 -4.29
CA ASP A 118 -10.35 -5.84 -5.75
C ASP A 118 -8.94 -6.30 -6.18
N GLN A 119 -7.89 -5.75 -5.56
CA GLN A 119 -6.51 -6.16 -5.83
C GLN A 119 -6.20 -7.59 -5.38
N ALA A 120 -6.73 -8.03 -4.25
CA ALA A 120 -6.56 -9.40 -3.76
C ALA A 120 -7.15 -10.41 -4.74
N VAL A 121 -8.35 -10.15 -5.25
CA VAL A 121 -9.00 -11.00 -6.26
C VAL A 121 -8.22 -11.00 -7.59
N LEU A 122 -7.73 -9.84 -8.03
CA LEU A 122 -6.89 -9.75 -9.23
C LEU A 122 -5.63 -10.63 -9.13
N GLU A 123 -5.04 -10.72 -7.93
CA GLU A 123 -3.88 -11.59 -7.64
C GLU A 123 -4.25 -13.08 -7.46
N GLY A 124 -5.53 -13.42 -7.57
CA GLY A 124 -6.00 -14.80 -7.41
C GLY A 124 -6.05 -15.26 -5.95
N ILE A 125 -6.09 -14.34 -5.00
CA ILE A 125 -6.32 -14.64 -3.60
C ILE A 125 -7.79 -15.07 -3.44
N SER A 126 -8.00 -16.28 -2.94
CA SER A 126 -9.35 -16.79 -2.66
C SER A 126 -9.86 -16.17 -1.36
N THR A 127 -10.57 -15.06 -1.47
CA THR A 127 -11.16 -14.32 -0.36
C THR A 127 -12.50 -13.70 -0.80
N THR A 128 -13.34 -13.39 0.17
CA THR A 128 -14.55 -12.59 -0.03
C THR A 128 -14.36 -11.20 0.57
N PHE A 129 -15.21 -10.24 0.18
CA PHE A 129 -15.15 -8.90 0.78
C PHE A 129 -15.29 -8.92 2.32
N PRO A 130 -16.25 -9.68 2.94
CA PRO A 130 -16.33 -9.77 4.40
C PRO A 130 -15.09 -10.39 5.05
N GLN A 131 -14.44 -11.38 4.41
CA GLN A 131 -13.18 -11.94 4.91
C GLN A 131 -12.04 -10.94 4.84
N THR A 132 -11.94 -10.21 3.72
CA THR A 132 -10.93 -9.15 3.57
C THR A 132 -11.14 -8.04 4.60
N ASP A 133 -12.37 -7.60 4.80
CA ASP A 133 -12.73 -6.59 5.81
C ASP A 133 -12.35 -7.06 7.23
N ALA A 134 -12.68 -8.30 7.58
CA ALA A 134 -12.30 -8.87 8.87
C ALA A 134 -10.78 -8.93 9.07
N ILE A 135 -10.00 -9.31 8.02
CA ILE A 135 -8.52 -9.28 8.08
C ILE A 135 -8.02 -7.86 8.33
N LEU A 136 -8.58 -6.88 7.63
CA LEU A 136 -8.17 -5.48 7.75
C LEU A 136 -8.50 -4.87 9.11
N GLU A 137 -9.54 -5.38 9.79
CA GLU A 137 -9.93 -4.99 11.16
C GLU A 137 -9.27 -5.88 12.24
N ASN A 138 -8.28 -6.71 11.89
CA ASN A 138 -7.61 -7.67 12.78
C ASN A 138 -8.57 -8.71 13.39
N GLY A 139 -9.66 -9.03 12.70
CA GLY A 139 -10.59 -10.08 13.07
C GLY A 139 -10.05 -11.49 12.78
N MET A 140 -10.69 -12.50 13.36
CA MET A 140 -10.39 -13.88 13.03
C MET A 140 -11.10 -14.26 11.72
N VAL A 141 -10.39 -14.91 10.82
CA VAL A 141 -10.90 -15.35 9.53
C VAL A 141 -10.62 -16.84 9.34
N ASN A 142 -11.68 -17.60 9.07
CA ASN A 142 -11.58 -19.02 8.73
C ASN A 142 -11.51 -19.21 7.21
N GLY A 143 -10.77 -20.21 6.76
CA GLY A 143 -10.73 -20.63 5.35
C GLY A 143 -9.82 -19.79 4.45
N VAL A 144 -9.10 -18.79 4.98
CA VAL A 144 -8.10 -18.02 4.26
C VAL A 144 -6.71 -18.50 4.67
N ARG A 145 -5.83 -18.77 3.68
CA ARG A 145 -4.45 -19.22 3.96
C ARG A 145 -3.63 -18.11 4.60
N ALA A 146 -2.73 -18.45 5.52
CA ALA A 146 -1.88 -17.48 6.21
C ALA A 146 -1.07 -16.58 5.23
N GLN A 147 -0.59 -17.14 4.12
CA GLN A 147 0.10 -16.37 3.07
C GLN A 147 -0.83 -15.34 2.40
N ASP A 148 -2.10 -15.66 2.21
CA ASP A 148 -3.06 -14.76 1.59
C ASP A 148 -3.45 -13.64 2.56
N VAL A 149 -3.58 -13.96 3.86
CA VAL A 149 -3.73 -12.94 4.93
C VAL A 149 -2.55 -11.97 4.91
N GLN A 150 -1.31 -12.49 4.85
CA GLN A 150 -0.11 -11.64 4.80
C GLN A 150 -0.11 -10.73 3.55
N LYS A 151 -0.50 -11.24 2.38
CA LYS A 151 -0.60 -10.42 1.16
C LYS A 151 -1.63 -9.30 1.29
N ILE A 152 -2.79 -9.57 1.92
CA ILE A 152 -3.83 -8.55 2.17
C ILE A 152 -3.31 -7.47 3.13
N LEU A 153 -2.62 -7.85 4.20
CA LEU A 153 -2.01 -6.91 5.14
C LEU A 153 -0.90 -6.08 4.49
N ASN A 154 -0.10 -6.68 3.61
CA ASN A 154 0.92 -5.97 2.84
C ASN A 154 0.28 -4.94 1.90
N LEU A 155 -0.85 -5.26 1.26
CA LEU A 155 -1.61 -4.29 0.46
C LEU A 155 -2.10 -3.13 1.33
N LYS A 156 -2.67 -3.41 2.52
CA LYS A 156 -3.08 -2.36 3.46
C LYS A 156 -1.91 -1.43 3.80
N HIS A 157 -0.75 -2.01 4.14
CA HIS A 157 0.44 -1.25 4.47
C HIS A 157 0.89 -0.35 3.31
N ALA A 158 0.93 -0.89 2.10
CA ALA A 158 1.33 -0.13 0.92
C ALA A 158 0.33 1.00 0.56
N TRP A 159 -0.98 0.76 0.71
CA TRP A 159 -1.99 1.80 0.54
C TRP A 159 -1.88 2.90 1.60
N GLU A 160 -1.68 2.57 2.88
CA GLU A 160 -1.47 3.55 3.94
C GLU A 160 -0.21 4.39 3.70
N PHE A 161 0.85 3.78 3.16
CA PHE A 161 2.08 4.48 2.79
C PHE A 161 1.83 5.52 1.70
N ILE A 162 1.22 5.15 0.56
CA ILE A 162 1.03 6.10 -0.54
C ILE A 162 0.01 7.20 -0.23
N LEU A 163 -0.86 7.01 0.77
CA LEU A 163 -1.82 8.02 1.22
C LEU A 163 -1.29 8.88 2.37
N ASP A 164 -0.03 8.69 2.76
CA ASP A 164 0.63 9.58 3.70
C ASP A 164 0.93 10.94 3.03
N LYS A 165 0.66 12.02 3.74
CA LYS A 165 0.81 13.38 3.20
C LYS A 165 2.24 13.70 2.76
N ASP A 166 3.23 13.23 3.50
CA ASP A 166 4.63 13.50 3.19
C ASP A 166 5.08 12.73 1.94
N VAL A 167 4.56 11.51 1.73
CA VAL A 167 4.79 10.73 0.50
C VAL A 167 4.15 11.40 -0.71
N LEU A 168 2.92 11.92 -0.54
CA LEU A 168 2.21 12.63 -1.62
C LEU A 168 2.82 13.99 -1.97
N GLN A 169 3.66 14.56 -1.12
CA GLN A 169 4.45 15.76 -1.44
C GLN A 169 5.69 15.43 -2.30
N SER A 170 6.10 14.18 -2.34
CA SER A 170 7.23 13.74 -3.14
C SER A 170 6.76 13.32 -4.52
N ASP A 171 7.44 13.78 -5.57
CA ASP A 171 7.12 13.39 -6.94
C ASP A 171 7.14 11.87 -7.11
N SER A 172 6.19 11.35 -7.88
CA SER A 172 6.18 9.93 -8.25
C SER A 172 7.48 9.58 -8.99
N ASN A 173 8.16 8.55 -8.54
CA ASN A 173 9.44 8.15 -9.10
C ASN A 173 9.72 6.66 -8.84
N TYR A 174 10.83 6.16 -9.39
CA TYR A 174 11.26 4.77 -9.19
C TYR A 174 11.42 4.39 -7.70
N TYR A 175 11.86 5.29 -6.84
CA TYR A 175 12.08 4.97 -5.42
C TYR A 175 10.77 4.73 -4.67
N ILE A 176 9.70 5.48 -4.99
CA ILE A 176 8.35 5.21 -4.49
C ILE A 176 7.87 3.84 -4.98
N LEU A 177 8.03 3.53 -6.27
CA LEU A 177 7.67 2.22 -6.84
C LEU A 177 8.44 1.08 -6.15
N SER A 178 9.75 1.21 -5.98
CA SER A 178 10.63 0.24 -5.30
C SER A 178 10.19 0.01 -3.85
N HIS A 179 9.84 1.09 -3.14
CA HIS A 179 9.39 1.00 -1.75
C HIS A 179 8.03 0.31 -1.62
N VAL A 180 7.10 0.63 -2.52
CA VAL A 180 5.81 -0.08 -2.62
C VAL A 180 6.02 -1.57 -2.92
N ALA A 181 6.92 -1.90 -3.86
CA ALA A 181 7.25 -3.29 -4.19
C ALA A 181 7.85 -4.04 -3.00
N LYS A 182 8.71 -3.39 -2.21
CA LYS A 182 9.23 -3.94 -0.96
C LYS A 182 8.11 -4.28 0.03
N MET A 183 7.14 -3.37 0.22
CA MET A 183 6.01 -3.57 1.12
C MET A 183 5.11 -4.72 0.67
N VAL A 184 4.70 -4.77 -0.59
CA VAL A 184 3.81 -5.83 -1.09
C VAL A 184 4.48 -7.21 -1.07
N ASN A 185 5.80 -7.27 -0.96
CA ASN A 185 6.61 -8.49 -0.86
C ASN A 185 7.12 -8.77 0.56
N GLU A 186 6.73 -7.98 1.56
CA GLU A 186 7.18 -8.17 2.94
C GLU A 186 6.78 -9.57 3.46
N GLY A 187 7.76 -10.27 4.08
CA GLY A 187 7.58 -11.64 4.56
C GLY A 187 7.71 -12.73 3.49
N PHE A 188 7.84 -12.39 2.21
CA PHE A 188 8.02 -13.33 1.10
C PHE A 188 9.41 -13.26 0.47
N TYR A 189 9.95 -12.05 0.28
CA TYR A 189 11.23 -11.82 -0.37
C TYR A 189 12.04 -10.75 0.34
N THR A 190 13.27 -11.05 0.71
CA THR A 190 14.17 -10.12 1.40
C THR A 190 14.46 -8.87 0.55
N ASN A 191 14.59 -9.05 -0.77
CA ASN A 191 14.90 -7.98 -1.73
C ASN A 191 13.69 -7.66 -2.63
N GLY A 192 12.46 -7.72 -2.08
CA GLY A 192 11.22 -7.56 -2.84
C GLY A 192 11.06 -6.23 -3.58
N GLY A 193 11.78 -5.19 -3.19
CA GLY A 193 11.80 -3.87 -3.85
C GLY A 193 12.98 -3.64 -4.80
N SER A 194 13.91 -4.58 -4.93
CA SER A 194 15.04 -4.47 -5.84
C SER A 194 14.69 -4.98 -7.24
N VAL A 195 15.29 -4.38 -8.26
CA VAL A 195 15.21 -4.90 -9.63
C VAL A 195 15.68 -6.35 -9.64
N ARG A 196 14.90 -7.25 -10.24
CA ARG A 196 15.23 -8.67 -10.28
C ARG A 196 16.48 -8.93 -11.13
N SER A 197 17.27 -9.87 -10.68
CA SER A 197 18.46 -10.35 -11.37
C SER A 197 18.30 -11.76 -11.98
N VAL A 198 17.08 -12.31 -11.91
CA VAL A 198 16.76 -13.65 -12.41
C VAL A 198 15.57 -13.60 -13.37
N PRO A 199 15.50 -14.50 -14.36
CA PRO A 199 14.34 -14.65 -15.22
C PRO A 199 13.08 -14.99 -14.40
N VAL A 200 11.92 -14.52 -14.87
CA VAL A 200 10.60 -14.87 -14.31
C VAL A 200 9.69 -15.32 -15.46
N THR A 201 8.70 -16.12 -15.13
CA THR A 201 7.63 -16.53 -16.04
C THR A 201 6.31 -15.92 -15.61
N ILE A 202 5.47 -15.60 -16.59
CA ILE A 202 4.11 -15.10 -16.34
C ILE A 202 3.14 -16.24 -16.68
N GLY A 203 2.28 -16.59 -15.72
CA GLY A 203 1.28 -17.64 -15.96
C GLY A 203 0.29 -17.23 -17.06
N GLY A 204 -0.06 -18.19 -17.95
CA GLY A 204 -1.07 -17.99 -18.98
C GLY A 204 -0.58 -17.31 -20.28
N THR A 205 0.72 -17.07 -20.44
CA THR A 205 1.31 -16.50 -21.65
C THR A 205 2.65 -17.15 -21.97
N SER A 206 3.05 -17.09 -23.26
CA SER A 206 4.39 -17.44 -23.71
C SER A 206 5.40 -16.28 -23.59
N TYR A 207 4.93 -15.08 -23.24
CA TYR A 207 5.79 -13.92 -23.08
C TYR A 207 6.78 -14.11 -21.94
N ALA A 208 8.07 -14.02 -22.25
CA ALA A 208 9.16 -14.05 -21.28
C ALA A 208 9.75 -12.63 -21.15
N PRO A 209 9.49 -11.90 -20.06
CA PRO A 209 10.01 -10.55 -19.91
C PRO A 209 11.54 -10.58 -19.79
N PRO A 210 12.28 -9.74 -20.56
CA PRO A 210 13.73 -9.66 -20.46
C PRO A 210 14.15 -9.22 -19.06
N LEU A 211 15.42 -9.46 -18.69
CA LEU A 211 15.96 -8.93 -17.43
C LEU A 211 15.94 -7.40 -17.48
N PRO A 212 15.28 -6.76 -16.51
CA PRO A 212 15.23 -5.30 -16.48
C PRO A 212 16.58 -4.71 -16.04
N ILE A 213 16.94 -3.57 -16.63
CA ILE A 213 18.09 -2.77 -16.23
C ILE A 213 17.56 -1.57 -15.44
N GLU A 214 18.08 -1.34 -14.24
CA GLU A 214 17.53 -0.33 -13.32
C GLU A 214 17.51 1.08 -13.93
N ILE A 215 18.58 1.45 -14.67
CA ILE A 215 18.63 2.77 -15.30
C ILE A 215 17.55 2.92 -16.37
N ASP A 216 17.32 1.89 -17.20
CA ASP A 216 16.29 1.92 -18.24
C ASP A 216 14.88 2.02 -17.64
N VAL A 217 14.67 1.35 -16.49
CA VAL A 217 13.41 1.44 -15.74
C VAL A 217 13.18 2.86 -15.22
N LYS A 218 14.21 3.48 -14.64
CA LYS A 218 14.14 4.87 -14.15
C LYS A 218 13.85 5.84 -15.29
N ASP A 219 14.57 5.74 -16.38
CA ASP A 219 14.44 6.62 -17.55
C ASP A 219 13.04 6.48 -18.17
N ARG A 220 12.51 5.26 -18.28
CA ARG A 220 11.17 5.05 -18.82
C ARG A 220 10.07 5.60 -17.91
N ILE A 221 10.19 5.48 -16.60
CA ILE A 221 9.26 6.10 -15.64
C ILE A 221 9.27 7.62 -15.80
N ILE A 222 10.45 8.23 -15.88
CA ILE A 222 10.61 9.70 -16.08
C ILE A 222 9.97 10.12 -17.41
N GLU A 223 10.23 9.40 -18.50
CA GLU A 223 9.66 9.68 -19.81
C GLU A 223 8.12 9.69 -19.79
N ILE A 224 7.49 8.68 -19.17
CA ILE A 224 6.05 8.62 -19.04
C ILE A 224 5.51 9.80 -18.22
N LEU A 225 6.15 10.10 -17.08
CA LEU A 225 5.73 11.18 -16.19
C LEU A 225 5.89 12.57 -16.82
N GLN A 226 6.89 12.76 -17.67
CA GLN A 226 7.16 14.03 -18.36
C GLN A 226 6.41 14.18 -19.70
N SER A 227 5.71 13.13 -20.18
CA SER A 227 4.93 13.22 -21.41
C SER A 227 3.84 14.29 -21.30
N SER A 228 3.29 14.73 -22.43
CA SER A 228 2.19 15.69 -22.48
C SER A 228 0.81 15.07 -22.28
N ASP A 229 0.74 13.77 -21.98
CA ASP A 229 -0.52 13.05 -21.79
C ASP A 229 -1.29 13.53 -20.56
N GLU A 230 -2.59 13.26 -20.52
CA GLU A 230 -3.41 13.46 -19.32
C GLU A 230 -2.92 12.58 -18.15
N ALA A 231 -3.20 13.01 -16.92
CA ALA A 231 -2.74 12.30 -15.73
C ALA A 231 -3.21 10.83 -15.69
N ILE A 232 -4.46 10.58 -16.10
CA ILE A 232 -4.96 9.19 -16.15
C ILE A 232 -4.22 8.35 -17.19
N ASP A 233 -3.89 8.93 -18.34
CA ASP A 233 -3.17 8.22 -19.38
C ASP A 233 -1.75 7.86 -18.97
N LYS A 234 -1.07 8.78 -18.26
CA LYS A 234 0.23 8.51 -17.62
C LYS A 234 0.13 7.40 -16.58
N ALA A 235 -0.89 7.44 -15.73
CA ALA A 235 -1.10 6.43 -14.70
C ALA A 235 -1.33 5.03 -15.31
N ILE A 236 -2.13 4.94 -16.37
CA ILE A 236 -2.36 3.68 -17.11
C ILE A 236 -1.06 3.19 -17.75
N LYS A 237 -0.30 4.08 -18.42
CA LYS A 237 0.99 3.75 -19.03
C LYS A 237 2.00 3.26 -17.98
N LEU A 238 2.11 3.91 -16.83
CA LEU A 238 2.95 3.47 -15.70
C LEU A 238 2.53 2.08 -15.21
N CYS A 239 1.24 1.87 -15.02
CA CYS A 239 0.68 0.60 -14.55
C CYS A 239 1.01 -0.54 -15.53
N LEU A 240 0.69 -0.37 -16.80
CA LEU A 240 0.93 -1.36 -17.85
C LEU A 240 2.42 -1.63 -18.08
N TYR A 241 3.26 -0.58 -18.07
CA TYR A 241 4.71 -0.72 -18.17
C TYR A 241 5.28 -1.58 -17.06
N CYS A 242 4.95 -1.27 -15.81
CA CYS A 242 5.42 -2.03 -14.65
C CYS A 242 4.95 -3.50 -14.69
N MET A 243 3.70 -3.73 -15.08
CA MET A 243 3.14 -5.08 -15.23
C MET A 243 3.85 -5.88 -16.31
N LYS A 244 4.17 -5.29 -17.47
CA LYS A 244 4.81 -5.98 -18.59
C LYS A 244 6.29 -6.21 -18.35
N THR A 245 7.00 -5.23 -17.83
CA THR A 245 8.44 -5.30 -17.59
C THR A 245 8.79 -6.31 -16.50
N GLN A 246 7.86 -6.59 -15.56
CA GLN A 246 8.13 -7.49 -14.42
C GLN A 246 9.42 -7.07 -13.71
N ILE A 247 9.46 -5.84 -13.20
CA ILE A 247 10.65 -5.20 -12.65
C ILE A 247 11.19 -5.96 -11.45
N PHE A 248 10.31 -6.47 -10.59
CA PHE A 248 10.62 -7.15 -9.35
C PHE A 248 10.44 -8.66 -9.46
N ILE A 249 10.97 -9.39 -8.48
CA ILE A 249 10.87 -10.86 -8.44
C ILE A 249 9.40 -11.34 -8.32
N ASP A 250 8.56 -10.59 -7.63
CA ASP A 250 7.11 -10.83 -7.46
C ASP A 250 6.38 -9.54 -7.15
N GLY A 251 5.04 -9.57 -7.12
CA GLY A 251 4.19 -8.44 -6.73
C GLY A 251 4.11 -7.31 -7.74
N ASN A 252 4.54 -7.52 -8.98
CA ASN A 252 4.58 -6.47 -10.00
C ASN A 252 3.22 -5.84 -10.29
N LYS A 253 2.12 -6.63 -10.38
CA LYS A 253 0.77 -6.08 -10.58
C LYS A 253 0.32 -5.25 -9.37
N ARG A 254 0.56 -5.76 -8.16
CA ARG A 254 0.23 -5.07 -6.92
C ARG A 254 0.95 -3.73 -6.82
N ALA A 255 2.27 -3.75 -7.01
CA ALA A 255 3.09 -2.53 -6.97
C ALA A 255 2.72 -1.55 -8.08
N ALA A 256 2.45 -2.01 -9.30
CA ALA A 256 2.06 -1.17 -10.44
C ALA A 256 0.78 -0.38 -10.18
N ILE A 257 -0.27 -1.05 -9.67
CA ILE A 257 -1.54 -0.41 -9.36
C ILE A 257 -1.37 0.62 -8.24
N ILE A 258 -0.69 0.26 -7.15
CA ILE A 258 -0.48 1.18 -6.01
C ILE A 258 0.37 2.38 -6.44
N PHE A 259 1.42 2.18 -7.23
CA PHE A 259 2.24 3.27 -7.74
C PHE A 259 1.48 4.21 -8.69
N ALA A 260 0.66 3.67 -9.59
CA ALA A 260 -0.22 4.48 -10.44
C ALA A 260 -1.20 5.31 -9.59
N ASN A 261 -1.69 4.76 -8.48
CA ASN A 261 -2.56 5.48 -7.55
C ASN A 261 -1.84 6.52 -6.70
N HIS A 262 -0.56 6.35 -6.37
CA HIS A 262 0.24 7.42 -5.80
C HIS A 262 0.24 8.63 -6.75
N PHE A 263 0.54 8.41 -8.03
CA PHE A 263 0.56 9.47 -9.04
C PHE A 263 -0.82 10.13 -9.22
N LEU A 264 -1.90 9.36 -9.34
CA LEU A 264 -3.25 9.91 -9.46
C LEU A 264 -3.68 10.70 -8.23
N THR A 265 -3.41 10.19 -7.03
CA THR A 265 -3.78 10.86 -5.79
C THR A 265 -3.01 12.17 -5.64
N GLN A 266 -1.72 12.20 -5.97
CA GLN A 266 -0.88 13.40 -5.96
C GLN A 266 -1.42 14.49 -6.89
N ASN A 267 -2.07 14.10 -7.98
CA ASN A 267 -2.67 15.02 -8.96
C ASN A 267 -4.16 15.29 -8.69
N GLY A 268 -4.78 14.63 -7.71
CA GLY A 268 -6.20 14.79 -7.41
C GLY A 268 -7.11 14.21 -8.52
N GLU A 269 -6.68 13.14 -9.20
CA GLU A 269 -7.33 12.59 -10.40
C GLU A 269 -8.06 11.26 -10.18
N GLY A 270 -8.47 10.99 -8.94
CA GLY A 270 -9.21 9.77 -8.59
C GLY A 270 -8.32 8.55 -8.38
N LEU A 271 -8.82 7.37 -8.71
CA LEU A 271 -8.19 6.08 -8.42
C LEU A 271 -8.31 5.13 -9.61
N LEU A 272 -7.27 4.33 -9.84
CA LEU A 272 -7.22 3.29 -10.88
C LEU A 272 -7.14 1.91 -10.20
N VAL A 273 -8.21 1.13 -10.26
CA VAL A 273 -8.25 -0.25 -9.73
C VAL A 273 -9.16 -1.10 -10.59
N VAL A 274 -8.72 -2.30 -10.93
CA VAL A 274 -9.57 -3.28 -11.64
C VAL A 274 -10.60 -3.84 -10.65
N PRO A 275 -11.90 -3.54 -10.80
CA PRO A 275 -12.94 -4.08 -9.92
C PRO A 275 -12.98 -5.61 -10.00
N GLU A 276 -13.33 -6.27 -8.89
CA GLU A 276 -13.48 -7.73 -8.85
C GLU A 276 -14.35 -8.26 -10.00
N SER A 277 -15.48 -7.61 -10.27
CA SER A 277 -16.40 -7.98 -11.35
C SER A 277 -15.82 -7.87 -12.77
N LYS A 278 -14.68 -7.17 -12.93
CA LYS A 278 -13.99 -6.96 -14.22
C LYS A 278 -12.71 -7.79 -14.37
N VAL A 279 -12.33 -8.56 -13.34
CA VAL A 279 -11.08 -9.34 -13.35
C VAL A 279 -11.08 -10.40 -14.44
N GLU A 280 -12.22 -11.07 -14.67
CA GLU A 280 -12.37 -12.11 -15.72
C GLU A 280 -12.16 -11.52 -17.14
N GLU A 281 -12.56 -10.28 -17.37
CA GLU A 281 -12.38 -9.58 -18.63
C GLU A 281 -10.96 -9.01 -18.76
N PHE A 282 -10.40 -8.49 -17.67
CA PHE A 282 -9.08 -7.88 -17.66
C PHE A 282 -7.94 -8.87 -17.90
N LYS A 283 -7.98 -10.06 -17.27
CA LYS A 283 -6.88 -11.04 -17.36
C LYS A 283 -6.55 -11.45 -18.80
N PRO A 284 -7.50 -11.82 -19.67
CA PRO A 284 -7.22 -12.09 -21.07
C PRO A 284 -6.64 -10.90 -21.84
N LEU A 285 -7.13 -9.68 -21.58
CA LEU A 285 -6.58 -8.46 -22.19
C LEU A 285 -5.13 -8.23 -21.79
N LEU A 286 -4.81 -8.44 -20.52
CA LEU A 286 -3.45 -8.29 -20.00
C LEU A 286 -2.48 -9.32 -20.62
N VAL A 287 -2.92 -10.57 -20.81
CA VAL A 287 -2.13 -11.61 -21.49
C VAL A 287 -1.83 -11.17 -22.93
N ARG A 288 -2.82 -10.73 -23.69
CA ARG A 288 -2.65 -10.25 -25.07
C ARG A 288 -1.73 -9.03 -25.15
N TYR A 289 -1.84 -8.12 -24.19
CA TYR A 289 -0.93 -6.97 -24.08
C TYR A 289 0.52 -7.42 -23.84
N TYR A 290 0.75 -8.42 -22.99
CA TYR A 290 2.09 -8.97 -22.77
C TYR A 290 2.69 -9.53 -24.08
N GLU A 291 1.88 -10.16 -24.91
CA GLU A 291 2.26 -10.72 -26.20
C GLU A 291 2.39 -9.68 -27.33
N GLY A 292 2.23 -8.40 -27.00
CA GLY A 292 2.37 -7.29 -27.95
C GLY A 292 1.12 -7.00 -28.77
N ASN A 293 -0.05 -7.49 -28.33
CA ASN A 293 -1.34 -7.28 -28.98
C ASN A 293 -2.26 -6.43 -28.09
N ASP A 294 -3.30 -5.85 -28.72
CA ASP A 294 -4.43 -5.19 -28.03
C ASP A 294 -4.05 -4.08 -27.04
N GLU A 295 -2.94 -3.36 -27.26
CA GLU A 295 -2.52 -2.26 -26.36
C GLU A 295 -3.59 -1.18 -26.22
N GLU A 296 -4.20 -0.75 -27.31
CA GLU A 296 -5.28 0.25 -27.29
C GLU A 296 -6.50 -0.26 -26.53
N ARG A 297 -6.82 -1.54 -26.67
CA ARG A 297 -7.99 -2.15 -26.03
C ARG A 297 -7.84 -2.25 -24.52
N ILE A 298 -6.69 -2.71 -24.02
CA ILE A 298 -6.45 -2.76 -22.57
C ILE A 298 -6.36 -1.36 -21.97
N PHE A 299 -5.82 -0.41 -22.73
CA PHE A 299 -5.74 1.00 -22.32
C PHE A 299 -7.14 1.60 -22.15
N SER A 300 -8.00 1.48 -23.18
CA SER A 300 -9.39 1.93 -23.13
C SER A 300 -10.17 1.27 -22.02
N PHE A 301 -10.01 -0.04 -21.85
CA PHE A 301 -10.63 -0.79 -20.77
C PHE A 301 -10.25 -0.23 -19.38
N LEU A 302 -8.98 0.04 -19.14
CA LEU A 302 -8.52 0.61 -17.87
C LEU A 302 -9.07 2.02 -17.67
N LYS A 303 -9.14 2.83 -18.71
CA LYS A 303 -9.65 4.20 -18.66
C LYS A 303 -11.16 4.26 -18.43
N GLU A 304 -11.93 3.39 -19.05
CA GLU A 304 -13.40 3.41 -19.02
C GLU A 304 -13.99 2.63 -17.84
N GLU A 305 -13.42 1.47 -17.52
CA GLU A 305 -13.98 0.53 -16.57
C GLU A 305 -13.29 0.52 -15.19
N CYS A 306 -12.04 1.01 -15.11
CA CYS A 306 -11.22 0.87 -13.90
C CYS A 306 -10.87 2.22 -13.23
N TRP A 307 -11.08 3.35 -13.91
CA TRP A 307 -10.83 4.67 -13.36
C TRP A 307 -12.03 5.21 -12.59
N ARG A 308 -11.89 5.39 -11.28
CA ARG A 308 -12.92 5.92 -10.38
C ARG A 308 -12.64 7.40 -10.07
N ARG A 309 -13.60 8.27 -10.37
CA ARG A 309 -13.57 9.70 -10.02
C ARG A 309 -14.47 9.98 -8.82
N PHE A 310 -14.24 11.11 -8.16
CA PHE A 310 -15.06 11.65 -7.08
C PHE A 310 -15.69 12.98 -7.46
#